data_6b1febce7a51be1a3bdc28e84a8c178b
#
_entry.id   6b1febce7a51be1a3bdc28e84a8c178b
#
_cell.length_a   1.000
_cell.length_b   1.000
_cell.length_c   1.000
_cell.angle_alpha   90.00
_cell.angle_beta   90.00
_cell.angle_gamma   90.00
#
_symmetry.space_group_name_H-M   'P 1'
#
loop_
_entity.id
_entity.type
_entity.pdbx_description
1 polymer ?
#
loop_
_entity_poly.entity_id
_entity_poly.type
_entity_poly.pdbx_seq_one_letter_code
_entity_poly.pdbx_strand_id
1 'polypeptide(L)'
;LLFYDRTHERDMIFAEAIALRAYMHFDLLRIYAPSLLMNPGERTFIPYVDKYPSYLSDRQTVSYCLQHIIDDLKKAQSILLSVDKSASFSMESRFIQSYNGESRFLGYRGYRMNYYAVTAELARVYLYAQKADEAYAEAKKVIDVVESKKWFAASTSSSGFNKGNMKMMEDIIFSLYSTDLTDWDQKINHLSDNPA
;
A
#
# COMPACT_ATOMS: atom_id res chain seq x y z
N LEU A 1 -35.70 0.67 10.39
CA LEU A 1 -34.47 0.67 9.58
C LEU A 1 -33.51 1.66 10.22
N LEU A 2 -32.58 1.15 11.02
CA LEU A 2 -31.47 1.93 11.52
C LEU A 2 -30.65 2.34 10.30
N PHE A 3 -30.62 3.64 9.99
CA PHE A 3 -29.67 4.21 9.05
C PHE A 3 -28.28 4.09 9.68
N TYR A 4 -27.59 3.00 9.36
CA TYR A 4 -26.19 2.84 9.69
C TYR A 4 -25.40 3.93 8.95
N ASP A 5 -24.70 4.76 9.69
CA ASP A 5 -23.84 5.79 9.09
C ASP A 5 -22.63 5.11 8.43
N ARG A 6 -22.71 4.93 7.11
CA ARG A 6 -21.65 4.33 6.29
C ARG A 6 -20.57 5.35 5.87
N THR A 7 -20.49 6.47 6.54
CA THR A 7 -19.55 7.53 6.17
C THR A 7 -18.11 7.02 6.28
N HIS A 8 -17.77 6.31 7.35
CA HIS A 8 -16.44 5.73 7.54
C HIS A 8 -16.10 4.66 6.50
N GLU A 9 -17.07 3.81 6.14
CA GLU A 9 -16.86 2.79 5.09
C GLU A 9 -16.61 3.43 3.73
N ARG A 10 -17.42 4.42 3.37
CA ARG A 10 -17.27 5.18 2.12
C ARG A 10 -15.91 5.88 2.06
N ASP A 11 -15.53 6.56 3.11
CA ASP A 11 -14.29 7.31 3.18
C ASP A 11 -13.08 6.38 3.12
N MET A 12 -13.18 5.21 3.77
CA MET A 12 -12.16 4.17 3.70
C MET A 12 -12.02 3.61 2.28
N ILE A 13 -13.12 3.23 1.61
CA ILE A 13 -13.09 2.73 0.22
C ILE A 13 -12.46 3.76 -0.70
N PHE A 14 -12.88 5.02 -0.57
CA PHE A 14 -12.35 6.10 -1.37
C PHE A 14 -10.84 6.27 -1.16
N ALA A 15 -10.40 6.31 0.10
CA ALA A 15 -8.99 6.46 0.43
C ALA A 15 -8.14 5.28 -0.06
N GLU A 16 -8.63 4.06 0.11
CA GLU A 16 -7.96 2.85 -0.40
C GLU A 16 -7.86 2.85 -1.93
N ALA A 17 -8.93 3.27 -2.62
CA ALA A 17 -8.93 3.33 -4.08
C ALA A 17 -7.89 4.32 -4.63
N ILE A 18 -7.81 5.53 -4.05
CA ILE A 18 -6.81 6.52 -4.49
C ILE A 18 -5.39 6.11 -4.08
N ALA A 19 -5.22 5.45 -2.92
CA ALA A 19 -3.92 4.92 -2.51
C ALA A 19 -3.42 3.80 -3.44
N LEU A 20 -4.29 2.86 -3.80
CA LEU A 20 -3.97 1.81 -4.77
C LEU A 20 -3.68 2.38 -6.16
N ARG A 21 -4.44 3.40 -6.58
CA ARG A 21 -4.15 4.12 -7.82
C ARG A 21 -2.74 4.70 -7.82
N ALA A 22 -2.38 5.41 -6.76
CA ALA A 22 -1.05 5.98 -6.60
C ALA A 22 0.05 4.91 -6.59
N TYR A 23 -0.16 3.82 -5.84
CA TYR A 23 0.76 2.68 -5.77
C TYR A 23 1.02 2.07 -7.16
N MET A 24 -0.05 1.79 -7.92
CA MET A 24 0.08 1.20 -9.26
C MET A 24 0.77 2.16 -10.24
N HIS A 25 0.44 3.47 -10.21
CA HIS A 25 1.11 4.44 -11.07
C HIS A 25 2.58 4.63 -10.70
N PHE A 26 2.92 4.53 -9.41
CA PHE A 26 4.31 4.61 -8.97
C PHE A 26 5.12 3.41 -9.49
N ASP A 27 4.57 2.20 -9.42
CA ASP A 27 5.25 1.03 -9.97
C ASP A 27 5.39 1.11 -11.50
N LEU A 28 4.35 1.54 -12.22
CA LEU A 28 4.45 1.79 -13.66
C LEU A 28 5.49 2.85 -13.99
N LEU A 29 5.53 3.95 -13.21
CA LEU A 29 6.52 5.01 -13.40
C LEU A 29 7.95 4.48 -13.27
N ARG A 30 8.20 3.65 -12.26
CA ARG A 30 9.53 3.05 -12.02
C ARG A 30 9.96 2.06 -13.11
N ILE A 31 9.00 1.38 -13.74
CA ILE A 31 9.28 0.39 -14.79
C ILE A 31 9.49 1.08 -16.15
N TYR A 32 8.68 2.10 -16.47
CA TYR A 32 8.58 2.65 -17.82
C TYR A 32 9.19 4.04 -17.99
N ALA A 33 9.66 4.67 -16.92
CA ALA A 33 10.27 6.00 -16.97
C ALA A 33 11.65 6.01 -16.30
N PRO A 34 12.57 6.87 -16.75
CA PRO A 34 13.85 7.07 -16.08
C PRO A 34 13.65 7.73 -14.71
N SER A 35 14.57 7.47 -13.79
CA SER A 35 14.65 8.18 -12.51
C SER A 35 14.87 9.69 -12.72
N LEU A 36 14.44 10.51 -11.76
CA LEU A 36 14.74 11.95 -11.75
C LEU A 36 16.25 12.25 -11.77
N LEU A 37 17.08 11.36 -11.21
CA LEU A 37 18.54 11.48 -11.26
C LEU A 37 19.09 11.47 -12.68
N MET A 38 18.36 10.90 -13.64
CA MET A 38 18.76 10.87 -15.06
C MET A 38 18.27 12.11 -15.82
N ASN A 39 17.73 13.10 -15.11
CA ASN A 39 17.22 14.35 -15.66
C ASN A 39 16.31 14.14 -16.91
N PRO A 40 15.14 13.51 -16.75
CA PRO A 40 14.25 13.19 -17.87
C PRO A 40 13.68 14.42 -18.59
N GLY A 41 13.75 15.61 -17.98
CA GLY A 41 13.23 16.87 -18.53
C GLY A 41 11.71 16.79 -18.77
N GLU A 42 11.26 17.41 -19.85
CA GLU A 42 9.85 17.50 -20.25
C GLU A 42 9.36 16.29 -21.06
N ARG A 43 10.16 15.23 -21.18
CA ARG A 43 9.72 14.02 -21.89
C ARG A 43 8.60 13.33 -21.11
N THR A 44 7.62 12.82 -21.85
CA THR A 44 6.43 12.15 -21.31
C THR A 44 6.56 10.64 -21.45
N PHE A 45 6.12 9.87 -20.44
CA PHE A 45 6.33 8.43 -20.38
C PHE A 45 5.06 7.63 -20.18
N ILE A 46 4.34 7.85 -19.07
CA ILE A 46 3.11 7.16 -18.73
C ILE A 46 1.98 8.16 -18.51
N PRO A 47 0.72 7.80 -18.75
CA PRO A 47 -0.40 8.61 -18.32
C PRO A 47 -0.58 8.53 -16.79
N TYR A 48 -1.17 9.56 -16.19
CA TYR A 48 -1.76 9.47 -14.86
C TYR A 48 -3.28 9.47 -15.01
N VAL A 49 -3.89 8.32 -14.74
CA VAL A 49 -5.32 8.11 -14.97
C VAL A 49 -6.08 8.38 -13.67
N ASP A 50 -6.72 9.54 -13.58
CA ASP A 50 -7.44 10.01 -12.37
C ASP A 50 -8.93 10.25 -12.59
N LYS A 51 -9.42 10.11 -13.83
CA LYS A 51 -10.81 10.39 -14.23
C LYS A 51 -11.46 9.17 -14.87
N TYR A 52 -12.75 9.07 -14.68
CA TYR A 52 -13.59 8.06 -15.32
C TYR A 52 -14.71 8.76 -16.14
N PRO A 53 -15.06 8.27 -17.33
CA PRO A 53 -14.36 7.24 -18.09
C PRO A 53 -13.05 7.74 -18.69
N SER A 54 -12.03 6.87 -18.75
CA SER A 54 -10.75 7.20 -19.35
C SER A 54 -10.46 6.22 -20.48
N TYR A 55 -10.83 6.59 -21.69
CA TYR A 55 -10.54 5.78 -22.88
C TYR A 55 -9.14 6.03 -23.42
N LEU A 56 -8.70 7.28 -23.36
CA LEU A 56 -7.35 7.71 -23.74
C LEU A 56 -6.89 8.77 -22.74
N SER A 57 -5.67 8.63 -22.27
CA SER A 57 -5.02 9.60 -21.38
C SER A 57 -3.64 9.92 -21.93
N ASP A 58 -3.31 11.20 -22.00
CA ASP A 58 -2.02 11.66 -22.47
C ASP A 58 -0.91 11.24 -21.52
N ARG A 59 0.25 10.90 -22.10
CA ARG A 59 1.46 10.63 -21.32
C ARG A 59 1.90 11.92 -20.64
N GLN A 60 2.43 11.77 -19.43
CA GLN A 60 2.86 12.86 -18.57
C GLN A 60 4.35 12.77 -18.26
N THR A 61 4.92 13.87 -17.79
CA THR A 61 6.30 13.91 -17.32
C THR A 61 6.46 13.13 -16.02
N VAL A 62 7.69 12.73 -15.69
CA VAL A 62 8.01 12.08 -14.42
C VAL A 62 7.61 12.96 -13.23
N SER A 63 7.91 14.25 -13.29
CA SER A 63 7.58 15.21 -12.23
C SER A 63 6.08 15.35 -12.02
N TYR A 64 5.30 15.41 -13.11
CA TYR A 64 3.84 15.46 -13.04
C TYR A 64 3.28 14.20 -12.36
N CYS A 65 3.71 13.02 -12.82
CA CYS A 65 3.24 11.76 -12.23
C CYS A 65 3.60 11.65 -10.74
N LEU A 66 4.83 11.99 -10.36
CA LEU A 66 5.25 11.95 -8.96
C LEU A 66 4.43 12.91 -8.09
N GLN A 67 4.13 14.11 -8.58
CA GLN A 67 3.32 15.06 -7.82
C GLN A 67 1.92 14.51 -7.58
N HIS A 68 1.27 13.96 -8.60
CA HIS A 68 -0.07 13.37 -8.48
C HIS A 68 -0.09 12.12 -7.58
N ILE A 69 0.95 11.28 -7.64
CA ILE A 69 1.13 10.13 -6.75
C ILE A 69 1.22 10.62 -5.29
N ILE A 70 2.04 11.63 -5.02
CA ILE A 70 2.21 12.20 -3.68
C ILE A 70 0.89 12.80 -3.18
N ASP A 71 0.17 13.54 -4.02
CA ASP A 71 -1.10 14.19 -3.65
C ASP A 71 -2.17 13.15 -3.31
N ASP A 72 -2.29 12.09 -4.11
CA ASP A 72 -3.20 10.97 -3.84
C ASP A 72 -2.85 10.24 -2.53
N LEU A 73 -1.57 9.94 -2.30
CA LEU A 73 -1.13 9.30 -1.06
C LEU A 73 -1.37 10.18 0.17
N LYS A 74 -1.09 11.48 0.09
CA LYS A 74 -1.36 12.43 1.18
C LYS A 74 -2.86 12.51 1.49
N LYS A 75 -3.69 12.57 0.45
CA LYS A 75 -5.14 12.58 0.60
C LYS A 75 -5.63 11.29 1.25
N ALA A 76 -5.17 10.14 0.77
CA ALA A 76 -5.49 8.84 1.36
C ALA A 76 -5.04 8.76 2.83
N GLN A 77 -3.81 9.18 3.12
CA GLN A 77 -3.25 9.20 4.47
C GLN A 77 -4.12 10.00 5.44
N SER A 78 -4.56 11.20 5.04
CA SER A 78 -5.38 12.07 5.89
C SER A 78 -6.74 11.45 6.23
N ILE A 79 -7.36 10.78 5.28
CA ILE A 79 -8.65 10.11 5.48
C ILE A 79 -8.48 8.86 6.35
N LEU A 80 -7.50 8.00 6.01
CA LEU A 80 -7.24 6.76 6.74
C LEU A 80 -6.77 6.99 8.17
N LEU A 81 -6.17 8.14 8.45
CA LEU A 81 -5.80 8.51 9.82
C LEU A 81 -7.01 8.52 10.75
N SER A 82 -8.14 9.09 10.31
CA SER A 82 -9.36 9.14 11.12
C SER A 82 -10.02 7.76 11.25
N VAL A 83 -9.95 6.95 10.21
CA VAL A 83 -10.52 5.59 10.16
C VAL A 83 -9.70 4.63 11.03
N ASP A 84 -8.41 4.53 10.79
CA ASP A 84 -7.55 3.52 11.45
C ASP A 84 -7.21 3.88 12.91
N LYS A 85 -7.30 5.16 13.31
CA LYS A 85 -7.16 5.58 14.72
C LYS A 85 -8.45 5.55 15.52
N SER A 86 -9.61 5.75 14.88
CA SER A 86 -10.90 5.71 15.55
C SER A 86 -11.36 4.30 15.86
N ALA A 87 -10.91 3.31 15.08
CA ALA A 87 -11.17 1.92 15.37
C ALA A 87 -10.45 1.52 16.65
N SER A 88 -11.16 0.92 17.60
CA SER A 88 -10.59 0.19 18.73
C SER A 88 -9.74 -1.00 18.27
N PHE A 89 -9.30 -0.94 17.06
CA PHE A 89 -8.65 -1.99 16.31
C PHE A 89 -7.13 -1.87 16.41
N SER A 90 -6.52 -2.89 16.99
CA SER A 90 -5.07 -2.99 17.01
C SER A 90 -4.56 -3.50 15.67
N MET A 91 -3.52 -2.84 15.12
CA MET A 91 -2.82 -3.33 13.93
C MET A 91 -2.13 -4.69 14.16
N GLU A 92 -2.00 -5.13 15.40
CA GLU A 92 -1.59 -6.50 15.73
C GLU A 92 -2.56 -7.54 15.14
N SER A 93 -3.86 -7.24 15.18
CA SER A 93 -4.93 -8.10 14.64
C SER A 93 -5.29 -7.79 13.18
N ARG A 94 -4.43 -7.13 12.43
CA ARG A 94 -4.72 -6.62 11.08
C ARG A 94 -5.08 -7.68 10.04
N PHE A 95 -4.74 -8.94 10.27
CA PHE A 95 -5.05 -10.04 9.36
C PHE A 95 -6.31 -10.83 9.73
N ILE A 96 -6.96 -10.46 10.82
CA ILE A 96 -8.22 -11.07 11.25
C ILE A 96 -9.39 -10.11 11.13
N GLN A 97 -10.59 -10.65 11.20
CA GLN A 97 -11.81 -9.85 11.28
C GLN A 97 -11.93 -9.23 12.67
N SER A 98 -12.24 -7.91 12.74
CA SER A 98 -12.58 -7.27 14.00
C SER A 98 -13.90 -7.83 14.54
N TYR A 99 -13.94 -8.15 15.84
CA TYR A 99 -15.12 -8.74 16.48
C TYR A 99 -15.89 -7.75 17.37
N ASN A 100 -15.46 -6.52 17.50
CA ASN A 100 -16.00 -5.55 18.47
C ASN A 100 -17.33 -4.89 18.05
N GLY A 101 -18.17 -5.58 17.29
CA GLY A 101 -19.48 -5.06 16.86
C GLY A 101 -19.41 -4.04 15.73
N GLU A 102 -18.21 -3.73 15.25
CA GLU A 102 -18.00 -2.89 14.09
C GLU A 102 -18.32 -3.63 12.79
N SER A 103 -18.52 -2.90 11.73
CA SER A 103 -18.77 -3.47 10.40
C SER A 103 -17.67 -4.46 10.01
N ARG A 104 -18.07 -5.64 9.54
CA ARG A 104 -17.14 -6.63 8.95
C ARG A 104 -16.28 -6.03 7.85
N PHE A 105 -16.74 -4.95 7.26
CA PHE A 105 -16.05 -4.21 6.23
C PHE A 105 -14.77 -3.52 6.74
N LEU A 106 -14.69 -3.19 8.03
CA LEU A 106 -13.53 -2.59 8.68
C LEU A 106 -12.46 -3.61 9.10
N GLY A 107 -12.72 -4.91 8.93
CA GLY A 107 -11.77 -5.98 9.22
C GLY A 107 -10.67 -6.16 8.18
N TYR A 108 -9.75 -7.09 8.46
CA TYR A 108 -8.68 -7.50 7.54
C TYR A 108 -7.80 -6.36 7.01
N ARG A 109 -7.48 -5.39 7.87
CA ARG A 109 -6.73 -4.19 7.52
C ARG A 109 -5.31 -4.48 6.95
N GLY A 110 -4.74 -5.64 7.24
CA GLY A 110 -3.46 -6.08 6.69
C GLY A 110 -3.51 -6.48 5.21
N TYR A 111 -4.69 -6.80 4.69
CA TYR A 111 -4.91 -7.08 3.27
C TYR A 111 -5.46 -5.88 2.50
N ARG A 112 -5.52 -4.73 3.13
CA ARG A 112 -6.08 -3.50 2.59
C ARG A 112 -5.11 -2.35 2.82
N MET A 113 -5.13 -1.34 1.94
CA MET A 113 -4.31 -0.13 2.14
C MET A 113 -4.75 0.58 3.43
N ASN A 114 -4.01 0.34 4.51
CA ASN A 114 -4.20 0.99 5.80
C ASN A 114 -3.33 2.25 5.91
N TYR A 115 -3.54 3.05 6.95
CA TYR A 115 -2.79 4.28 7.20
C TYR A 115 -1.27 4.08 7.17
N TYR A 116 -0.76 3.01 7.78
CA TYR A 116 0.69 2.75 7.86
C TYR A 116 1.26 2.29 6.52
N ALA A 117 0.49 1.53 5.75
CA ALA A 117 0.88 1.13 4.40
C ALA A 117 1.01 2.36 3.48
N VAL A 118 0.03 3.27 3.52
CA VAL A 118 0.08 4.52 2.75
C VAL A 118 1.22 5.41 3.22
N THR A 119 1.48 5.48 4.52
CA THR A 119 2.58 6.26 5.09
C THR A 119 3.94 5.72 4.66
N ALA A 120 4.12 4.39 4.68
CA ALA A 120 5.34 3.75 4.21
C ALA A 120 5.55 3.94 2.70
N GLU A 121 4.48 3.84 1.91
CA GLU A 121 4.56 4.09 0.47
C GLU A 121 4.88 5.56 0.16
N LEU A 122 4.31 6.49 0.92
CA LEU A 122 4.63 7.92 0.78
C LEU A 122 6.11 8.20 1.07
N ALA A 123 6.68 7.57 2.11
CA ALA A 123 8.10 7.67 2.40
C ALA A 123 8.96 7.16 1.22
N ARG A 124 8.58 6.03 0.64
CA ARG A 124 9.24 5.41 -0.52
C ARG A 124 9.16 6.32 -1.76
N VAL A 125 8.00 6.92 -2.02
CA VAL A 125 7.79 7.85 -3.14
C VAL A 125 8.60 9.13 -2.94
N TYR A 126 8.62 9.70 -1.73
CA TYR A 126 9.45 10.87 -1.42
C TYR A 126 10.94 10.61 -1.62
N LEU A 127 11.42 9.45 -1.18
CA LEU A 127 12.83 9.08 -1.40
C LEU A 127 13.15 8.99 -2.91
N TYR A 128 12.27 8.38 -3.69
CA TYR A 128 12.41 8.31 -5.14
C TYR A 128 12.36 9.71 -5.80
N ALA A 129 11.54 10.61 -5.25
CA ALA A 129 11.41 11.99 -5.68
C ALA A 129 12.56 12.89 -5.20
N GLN A 130 13.61 12.36 -4.58
CA GLN A 130 14.77 13.09 -4.02
C GLN A 130 14.39 14.06 -2.87
N LYS A 131 13.30 13.78 -2.16
CA LYS A 131 12.81 14.53 -1.00
C LYS A 131 13.13 13.77 0.29
N ALA A 132 14.40 13.79 0.68
CA ALA A 132 14.92 12.95 1.76
C ALA A 132 14.34 13.30 3.13
N ASP A 133 14.12 14.58 3.43
CA ASP A 133 13.59 15.03 4.71
C ASP A 133 12.11 14.59 4.88
N GLU A 134 11.31 14.74 3.83
CA GLU A 134 9.92 14.28 3.82
C GLU A 134 9.86 12.75 3.89
N ALA A 135 10.75 12.05 3.18
CA ALA A 135 10.85 10.59 3.26
C ALA A 135 11.15 10.12 4.68
N TYR A 136 12.12 10.76 5.35
CA TYR A 136 12.46 10.47 6.73
C TYR A 136 11.28 10.73 7.68
N ALA A 137 10.61 11.87 7.52
CA ALA A 137 9.47 12.24 8.36
C ALA A 137 8.31 11.22 8.27
N GLU A 138 8.01 10.71 7.07
CA GLU A 138 6.99 9.69 6.88
C GLU A 138 7.44 8.31 7.39
N ALA A 139 8.67 7.89 7.10
CA ALA A 139 9.21 6.63 7.60
C ALA A 139 9.24 6.58 9.13
N LYS A 140 9.60 7.69 9.77
CA LYS A 140 9.64 7.79 11.23
C LYS A 140 8.28 7.52 11.87
N LYS A 141 7.16 7.94 11.27
CA LYS A 141 5.81 7.66 11.79
C LYS A 141 5.53 6.15 11.92
N VAL A 142 6.05 5.35 10.99
CA VAL A 142 5.91 3.89 11.01
C VAL A 142 6.87 3.29 12.03
N ILE A 143 8.13 3.74 12.05
CA ILE A 143 9.16 3.25 12.99
C ILE A 143 8.75 3.50 14.44
N ASP A 144 8.23 4.70 14.75
CA ASP A 144 7.77 5.05 16.10
C ASP A 144 6.66 4.10 16.60
N VAL A 145 5.82 3.60 15.70
CA VAL A 145 4.80 2.60 16.05
C VAL A 145 5.39 1.21 16.24
N VAL A 146 6.37 0.81 15.41
CA VAL A 146 7.12 -0.44 15.61
C VAL A 146 7.76 -0.45 16.98
N GLU A 147 8.41 0.64 17.37
CA GLU A 147 9.11 0.76 18.66
C GLU A 147 8.15 0.82 19.86
N SER A 148 7.08 1.62 19.76
CA SER A 148 6.17 1.90 20.88
C SER A 148 5.06 0.86 21.03
N LYS A 149 4.50 0.35 19.93
CA LYS A 149 3.33 -0.54 19.92
C LYS A 149 3.68 -2.00 19.61
N LYS A 150 4.84 -2.27 19.02
CA LYS A 150 5.26 -3.60 18.55
C LYS A 150 4.33 -4.21 17.49
N TRP A 151 3.60 -3.38 16.74
CA TRP A 151 2.61 -3.86 15.78
C TRP A 151 3.23 -4.47 14.52
N PHE A 152 4.37 -3.98 14.11
CA PHE A 152 5.14 -4.45 12.96
C PHE A 152 6.54 -4.81 13.47
N ALA A 153 6.69 -6.02 13.99
CA ALA A 153 7.96 -6.44 14.57
C ALA A 153 8.92 -6.81 13.44
N ALA A 154 10.04 -6.10 13.35
CA ALA A 154 11.12 -6.54 12.47
C ALA A 154 11.62 -7.91 12.91
N SER A 155 11.45 -8.92 12.06
CA SER A 155 11.97 -10.26 12.34
C SER A 155 13.48 -10.24 12.36
N THR A 156 14.06 -10.63 13.48
CA THR A 156 15.50 -10.90 13.54
C THR A 156 15.80 -12.24 12.88
N SER A 157 16.96 -12.38 12.27
CA SER A 157 17.38 -13.58 11.53
C SER A 157 17.27 -14.89 12.31
N SER A 158 17.23 -14.85 13.63
CA SER A 158 17.08 -16.03 14.49
C SER A 158 15.62 -16.44 14.74
N SER A 159 14.65 -15.53 14.59
CA SER A 159 13.22 -15.79 14.84
C SER A 159 12.39 -15.96 13.57
N GLY A 160 12.86 -15.42 12.46
CA GLY A 160 12.10 -15.33 11.20
C GLY A 160 11.96 -16.65 10.44
N PHE A 161 12.89 -17.58 10.59
CA PHE A 161 12.92 -18.84 9.85
C PHE A 161 12.36 -20.06 10.59
N ASN A 162 11.42 -19.86 11.49
CA ASN A 162 10.67 -20.99 12.03
C ASN A 162 9.77 -21.58 10.93
N LYS A 163 9.81 -22.91 10.76
CA LYS A 163 9.01 -23.65 9.77
C LYS A 163 7.49 -23.34 9.81
N GLY A 164 7.01 -22.73 10.90
CA GLY A 164 5.62 -22.30 11.06
C GLY A 164 5.30 -20.86 10.62
N ASN A 165 6.31 -20.00 10.41
CA ASN A 165 6.11 -18.57 10.04
C ASN A 165 6.94 -18.17 8.82
N MET A 166 6.85 -18.96 7.75
CA MET A 166 7.57 -18.70 6.50
C MET A 166 7.18 -17.38 5.83
N LYS A 167 5.99 -16.85 6.16
CA LYS A 167 5.47 -15.60 5.58
C LYS A 167 5.86 -14.36 6.36
N MET A 168 6.51 -14.51 7.54
CA MET A 168 6.86 -13.39 8.42
C MET A 168 5.72 -12.38 8.57
N MET A 169 4.53 -12.87 8.93
CA MET A 169 3.30 -12.06 8.98
C MET A 169 3.43 -10.84 9.89
N GLU A 170 4.28 -10.91 10.92
CA GLU A 170 4.56 -9.82 11.84
C GLU A 170 5.19 -8.59 11.14
N ASP A 171 6.03 -8.84 10.13
CA ASP A 171 6.74 -7.78 9.40
C ASP A 171 5.88 -7.11 8.32
N ILE A 172 4.79 -7.76 7.93
CA ILE A 172 3.94 -7.29 6.82
C ILE A 172 3.02 -6.18 7.31
N ILE A 173 3.17 -4.98 6.77
CA ILE A 173 2.25 -3.86 7.00
C ILE A 173 1.01 -4.01 6.12
N PHE A 174 1.21 -4.42 4.87
CA PHE A 174 0.18 -4.61 3.86
C PHE A 174 0.60 -5.72 2.90
N SER A 175 -0.35 -6.56 2.52
CA SER A 175 -0.16 -7.57 1.46
C SER A 175 -1.45 -7.76 0.67
N LEU A 176 -1.33 -8.08 -0.60
CA LEU A 176 -2.45 -8.51 -1.39
C LEU A 176 -2.80 -9.96 -1.05
N TYR A 177 -4.08 -10.23 -0.90
CA TYR A 177 -4.59 -11.59 -0.69
C TYR A 177 -4.99 -12.20 -2.03
N SER A 178 -4.47 -13.39 -2.31
CA SER A 178 -4.89 -14.19 -3.48
C SER A 178 -5.04 -15.65 -3.06
N THR A 179 -6.16 -16.25 -3.44
CA THR A 179 -6.41 -17.70 -3.31
C THR A 179 -5.74 -18.49 -4.41
N ASP A 180 -5.44 -17.84 -5.54
CA ASP A 180 -5.00 -18.52 -6.78
C ASP A 180 -3.48 -18.66 -6.87
N LEU A 181 -2.72 -18.10 -5.92
CA LEU A 181 -1.26 -18.21 -5.93
C LEU A 181 -0.76 -19.65 -5.85
N THR A 182 -1.45 -20.52 -5.13
CA THR A 182 -1.13 -21.95 -5.08
C THR A 182 -1.36 -22.66 -6.41
N ASP A 183 -2.40 -22.28 -7.14
CA ASP A 183 -2.70 -22.83 -8.46
C ASP A 183 -1.68 -22.37 -9.50
N TRP A 184 -1.21 -21.13 -9.40
CA TRP A 184 -0.14 -20.60 -10.25
C TRP A 184 1.20 -21.28 -9.96
N ASP A 185 1.53 -21.49 -8.69
CA ASP A 185 2.75 -22.18 -8.27
C ASP A 185 2.77 -23.62 -8.80
N GLN A 186 1.65 -24.34 -8.69
CA GLN A 186 1.52 -25.67 -9.27
C GLN A 186 1.67 -25.67 -10.80
N LYS A 187 1.07 -24.70 -11.50
CA LYS A 187 1.20 -24.57 -12.95
C LYS A 187 2.63 -24.27 -13.40
N ILE A 188 3.34 -23.40 -12.67
CA ILE A 188 4.73 -23.06 -12.97
C ILE A 188 5.64 -24.25 -12.70
N ASN A 189 5.46 -24.96 -11.59
CA ASN A 189 6.26 -26.13 -11.24
C ASN A 189 6.02 -27.30 -12.20
N HIS A 190 4.79 -27.50 -12.67
CA HIS A 190 4.52 -28.51 -13.71
C HIS A 190 5.16 -28.18 -15.07
N LEU A 191 5.42 -26.91 -15.36
CA LEU A 191 6.16 -26.53 -16.57
C LEU A 191 7.66 -26.83 -16.45
N SER A 192 8.21 -26.90 -15.23
CA SER A 192 9.60 -27.23 -14.96
C SER A 192 9.85 -28.75 -14.96
N ASP A 193 8.81 -29.56 -14.71
CA ASP A 193 8.90 -31.02 -14.61
C ASP A 193 8.70 -31.76 -15.94
N ASN A 194 8.47 -31.04 -17.04
CA ASN A 194 8.32 -31.61 -18.38
C ASN A 194 9.39 -31.04 -19.33
N PRO A 195 10.66 -31.51 -19.26
CA PRO A 195 11.64 -31.19 -20.28
C PRO A 195 11.25 -31.96 -21.56
N ALA A 196 10.95 -31.23 -22.62
CA ALA A 196 10.70 -31.76 -23.97
C ALA A 196 11.95 -32.43 -24.55
#